data_479b2ee3c4484c7a341d6c0ab87b251e
#
_entry.id   479b2ee3c4484c7a341d6c0ab87b251e
#
_cell.length_a   1.000
_cell.length_b   1.000
_cell.length_c   1.000
_cell.angle_alpha   90.00
_cell.angle_beta   90.00
_cell.angle_gamma   90.00
#
_symmetry.space_group_name_H-M   'P 1'
#
loop_
_entity.id
_entity.type
_entity.pdbx_description
1 polymer ?
#
loop_
_entity_poly.entity_id
_entity_poly.type
_entity_poly.pdbx_seq_one_letter_code
_entity_poly.pdbx_strand_id
1 'polypeptide(L)'
;MKRFHHILGLYALPIYWLLLGISSAIGISGLLESQFENEILKNVALSIEEKTTGMGEEDKVEAAVILCHYLQIRRSEILGDRTYTSFKATNFRSSLQSFYIGTGACGYYTLFAARVFQKLGYSPRVVQQRVENRWGAHITLSVQLKSSGKWILVDPLFKHCFRDSLNHLSSIHDVRTHWNSYYSKHIPKNYKPAYNYQQGWRHTNWDKMGVVSRAAYKILVFTIGKHKTDALSIRMWIIDAYRVQSILAFLFSGICIALIVIGLKSKIS
;
A
#
# COMPACT_ATOMS: atom_id res chain seq x y z
N MET A 1 -23.97 -20.56 -40.31
CA MET A 1 -22.83 -20.30 -39.43
C MET A 1 -21.75 -19.41 -40.04
N LYS A 2 -21.23 -19.66 -41.26
CA LYS A 2 -20.15 -18.87 -41.88
C LYS A 2 -20.48 -17.36 -42.04
N ARG A 3 -21.70 -16.96 -42.42
CA ARG A 3 -22.12 -15.54 -42.50
C ARG A 3 -22.14 -14.81 -41.16
N PHE A 4 -22.48 -15.50 -40.07
CA PHE A 4 -22.52 -14.89 -38.71
C PHE A 4 -21.11 -14.60 -38.21
N HIS A 5 -20.13 -15.48 -38.49
CA HIS A 5 -18.72 -15.24 -38.15
C HIS A 5 -18.11 -14.09 -38.98
N HIS A 6 -18.54 -13.91 -40.21
CA HIS A 6 -18.05 -12.82 -41.05
C HIS A 6 -18.57 -11.44 -40.59
N ILE A 7 -19.83 -11.36 -40.14
CA ILE A 7 -20.44 -10.13 -39.64
C ILE A 7 -19.81 -9.78 -38.28
N LEU A 8 -19.62 -10.74 -37.35
CA LEU A 8 -18.92 -10.52 -36.08
C LEU A 8 -17.47 -10.01 -36.29
N GLY A 9 -16.75 -10.54 -37.29
CA GLY A 9 -15.38 -10.11 -37.60
C GLY A 9 -15.30 -8.68 -38.15
N LEU A 10 -16.34 -8.20 -38.88
CA LEU A 10 -16.39 -6.84 -39.43
C LEU A 10 -16.54 -5.77 -38.34
N TYR A 11 -17.31 -6.04 -37.28
CA TYR A 11 -17.54 -5.11 -36.17
C TYR A 11 -16.53 -5.26 -35.04
N ALA A 12 -15.90 -6.42 -34.89
CA ALA A 12 -14.91 -6.64 -33.83
C ALA A 12 -13.63 -5.82 -34.01
N LEU A 13 -13.16 -5.64 -35.23
CA LEU A 13 -11.91 -4.94 -35.51
C LEU A 13 -11.92 -3.46 -35.09
N PRO A 14 -12.94 -2.65 -35.41
CA PRO A 14 -13.08 -1.28 -34.90
C PRO A 14 -13.16 -1.20 -33.38
N ILE A 15 -13.85 -2.17 -32.75
CA ILE A 15 -13.94 -2.25 -31.29
C ILE A 15 -12.55 -2.48 -30.67
N TYR A 16 -11.74 -3.39 -31.23
CA TYR A 16 -10.39 -3.63 -30.70
C TYR A 16 -9.48 -2.41 -30.89
N TRP A 17 -9.59 -1.66 -31.98
CA TRP A 17 -8.87 -0.39 -32.15
C TRP A 17 -9.29 0.66 -31.12
N LEU A 18 -10.59 0.80 -30.86
CA LEU A 18 -11.11 1.69 -29.85
C LEU A 18 -10.61 1.30 -28.45
N LEU A 19 -10.69 0.01 -28.09
CA LEU A 19 -10.21 -0.52 -26.81
C LEU A 19 -8.70 -0.33 -26.65
N LEU A 20 -7.92 -0.52 -27.72
CA LEU A 20 -6.49 -0.25 -27.75
C LEU A 20 -6.20 1.23 -27.47
N GLY A 21 -6.91 2.15 -28.11
CA GLY A 21 -6.75 3.58 -27.87
C GLY A 21 -7.06 3.97 -26.43
N ILE A 22 -8.19 3.50 -25.89
CA ILE A 22 -8.61 3.77 -24.50
C ILE A 22 -7.60 3.18 -23.50
N SER A 23 -7.22 1.92 -23.67
CA SER A 23 -6.29 1.27 -22.71
C SER A 23 -4.90 1.91 -22.77
N SER A 24 -4.41 2.28 -23.95
CA SER A 24 -3.13 2.98 -24.09
C SER A 24 -3.16 4.36 -23.42
N ALA A 25 -4.24 5.12 -23.57
CA ALA A 25 -4.42 6.41 -22.91
C ALA A 25 -4.45 6.26 -21.38
N ILE A 26 -5.16 5.25 -20.85
CA ILE A 26 -5.19 4.93 -19.41
C ILE A 26 -3.78 4.53 -18.94
N GLY A 27 -3.05 3.74 -19.72
CA GLY A 27 -1.69 3.30 -19.38
C GLY A 27 -0.72 4.47 -19.31
N ILE A 28 -0.73 5.36 -20.30
CA ILE A 28 0.12 6.56 -20.33
C ILE A 28 -0.23 7.51 -19.17
N SER A 29 -1.52 7.80 -18.96
CA SER A 29 -1.97 8.65 -17.84
C SER A 29 -1.50 8.08 -16.50
N GLY A 30 -1.64 6.77 -16.30
CA GLY A 30 -1.16 6.13 -15.07
C GLY A 30 0.34 6.22 -14.90
N LEU A 31 1.16 6.12 -15.95
CA LEU A 31 2.61 6.31 -15.89
C LEU A 31 2.97 7.74 -15.44
N LEU A 32 2.34 8.74 -16.03
CA LEU A 32 2.59 10.15 -15.70
C LEU A 32 2.23 10.45 -14.25
N GLU A 33 1.08 9.96 -13.77
CA GLU A 33 0.65 10.11 -12.39
C GLU A 33 1.61 9.37 -11.42
N SER A 34 2.06 8.15 -11.77
CA SER A 34 3.02 7.40 -10.97
C SER A 34 4.37 8.13 -10.88
N GLN A 35 4.87 8.71 -11.98
CA GLN A 35 6.09 9.51 -11.99
C GLN A 35 5.94 10.75 -11.11
N PHE A 36 4.85 11.49 -11.25
CA PHE A 36 4.56 12.68 -10.45
C PHE A 36 4.52 12.37 -8.95
N GLU A 37 3.78 11.31 -8.55
CA GLU A 37 3.76 10.87 -7.15
C GLU A 37 5.15 10.48 -6.64
N ASN A 38 5.92 9.79 -7.48
CA ASN A 38 7.26 9.34 -7.12
C ASN A 38 8.22 10.51 -6.87
N GLU A 39 8.14 11.57 -7.67
CA GLU A 39 8.96 12.78 -7.47
C GLU A 39 8.59 13.52 -6.18
N ILE A 40 7.31 13.67 -5.89
CA ILE A 40 6.88 14.30 -4.62
C ILE A 40 7.38 13.48 -3.42
N LEU A 41 7.17 12.17 -3.42
CA LEU A 41 7.61 11.30 -2.34
C LEU A 41 9.13 11.27 -2.19
N LYS A 42 9.87 11.37 -3.30
CA LYS A 42 11.34 11.50 -3.30
C LYS A 42 11.78 12.80 -2.61
N ASN A 43 11.14 13.92 -2.95
CA ASN A 43 11.45 15.22 -2.32
C ASN A 43 11.12 15.20 -0.82
N VAL A 44 10.03 14.56 -0.40
CA VAL A 44 9.73 14.35 1.03
C VAL A 44 10.83 13.51 1.69
N ALA A 45 11.28 12.44 1.07
CA ALA A 45 12.35 11.59 1.61
C ALA A 45 13.68 12.34 1.71
N LEU A 46 14.08 13.10 0.69
CA LEU A 46 15.29 13.94 0.72
C LEU A 46 15.24 14.97 1.85
N SER A 47 14.09 15.62 2.05
CA SER A 47 13.90 16.56 3.15
C SER A 47 14.02 15.89 4.53
N ILE A 48 13.62 14.62 4.65
CA ILE A 48 13.81 13.84 5.87
C ILE A 48 15.30 13.49 6.04
N GLU A 49 15.97 13.04 4.99
CA GLU A 49 17.41 12.71 5.03
C GLU A 49 18.24 13.90 5.46
N GLU A 50 17.98 15.08 4.91
CA GLU A 50 18.64 16.32 5.29
C GLU A 50 18.48 16.64 6.78
N LYS A 51 17.25 16.55 7.30
CA LYS A 51 16.92 16.83 8.70
C LYS A 51 17.47 15.80 9.68
N THR A 52 17.77 14.60 9.20
CA THR A 52 18.27 13.49 10.03
C THR A 52 19.75 13.20 9.79
N THR A 53 20.46 14.07 9.09
CA THR A 53 21.91 13.94 8.85
C THR A 53 22.67 13.85 10.18
N GLY A 54 23.52 12.85 10.32
CA GLY A 54 24.29 12.60 11.55
C GLY A 54 23.56 11.80 12.63
N MET A 55 22.25 11.55 12.52
CA MET A 55 21.51 10.71 13.48
C MET A 55 21.82 9.22 13.29
N GLY A 56 21.69 8.44 14.36
CA GLY A 56 21.66 6.98 14.31
C GLY A 56 20.47 6.45 13.49
N GLU A 57 20.56 5.21 13.01
CA GLU A 57 19.51 4.67 12.13
C GLU A 57 18.13 4.60 12.83
N GLU A 58 18.08 4.18 14.08
CA GLU A 58 16.83 4.10 14.84
C GLU A 58 16.19 5.48 15.05
N ASP A 59 17.00 6.50 15.30
CA ASP A 59 16.52 7.89 15.48
C ASP A 59 16.06 8.49 14.14
N LYS A 60 16.72 8.13 13.02
CA LYS A 60 16.24 8.48 11.67
C LYS A 60 14.87 7.90 11.38
N VAL A 61 14.65 6.64 11.74
CA VAL A 61 13.34 5.98 11.56
C VAL A 61 12.29 6.69 12.39
N GLU A 62 12.56 7.00 13.66
CA GLU A 62 11.63 7.72 14.52
C GLU A 62 11.33 9.13 14.00
N ALA A 63 12.34 9.87 13.60
CA ALA A 63 12.16 11.19 13.00
C ALA A 63 11.33 11.14 11.71
N ALA A 64 11.53 10.12 10.87
CA ALA A 64 10.73 9.91 9.65
C ALA A 64 9.26 9.64 9.98
N VAL A 65 8.96 8.81 11.01
CA VAL A 65 7.59 8.55 11.48
C VAL A 65 6.93 9.85 11.97
N ILE A 66 7.64 10.62 12.78
CA ILE A 66 7.16 11.89 13.34
C ILE A 66 6.88 12.90 12.22
N LEU A 67 7.80 13.05 11.26
CA LEU A 67 7.64 13.98 10.13
C LEU A 67 6.49 13.57 9.21
N CYS A 68 6.35 12.27 8.90
CA CYS A 68 5.20 11.75 8.14
C CYS A 68 3.86 12.03 8.84
N HIS A 69 3.81 11.88 10.16
CA HIS A 69 2.62 12.22 10.94
C HIS A 69 2.28 13.71 10.83
N TYR A 70 3.24 14.60 11.06
CA TYR A 70 3.01 16.04 11.03
C TYR A 70 2.64 16.55 9.64
N LEU A 71 3.20 16.01 8.58
CA LEU A 71 2.80 16.34 7.21
C LEU A 71 1.33 16.00 6.95
N GLN A 72 0.81 14.95 7.57
CA GLN A 72 -0.58 14.54 7.42
C GLN A 72 -1.55 15.34 8.30
N ILE A 73 -1.21 15.54 9.58
CA ILE A 73 -2.11 16.20 10.53
C ILE A 73 -2.28 17.69 10.18
N ARG A 74 -1.20 18.40 9.84
CA ARG A 74 -1.28 19.82 9.47
C ARG A 74 -2.19 20.07 8.29
N ARG A 75 -2.27 19.13 7.39
CA ARG A 75 -3.15 19.22 6.24
C ARG A 75 -4.62 19.04 6.62
N SER A 76 -4.96 18.12 7.52
CA SER A 76 -6.32 17.96 8.02
C SER A 76 -6.78 19.19 8.81
N GLU A 77 -5.87 19.86 9.51
CA GLU A 77 -6.14 21.13 10.19
C GLU A 77 -6.48 22.27 9.20
N ILE A 78 -5.82 22.31 8.04
CA ILE A 78 -6.05 23.34 7.01
C ILE A 78 -7.29 23.04 6.16
N LEU A 79 -7.45 21.79 5.71
CA LEU A 79 -8.49 21.40 4.77
C LEU A 79 -9.77 20.91 5.46
N GLY A 80 -9.71 20.67 6.77
CA GLY A 80 -10.79 20.07 7.56
C GLY A 80 -11.05 18.61 7.19
N ASP A 81 -12.01 18.00 7.90
CA ASP A 81 -12.41 16.59 7.73
C ASP A 81 -13.35 16.38 6.52
N ARG A 82 -13.09 17.06 5.42
CA ARG A 82 -13.91 16.89 4.20
C ARG A 82 -13.62 15.52 3.59
N THR A 83 -14.60 14.64 3.60
CA THR A 83 -14.54 13.34 2.93
C THR A 83 -14.65 13.54 1.42
N TYR A 84 -13.61 13.21 0.70
CA TYR A 84 -13.64 13.11 -0.76
C TYR A 84 -14.25 11.75 -1.14
N THR A 85 -15.47 11.75 -1.67
CA THR A 85 -16.22 10.53 -2.02
C THR A 85 -16.28 10.26 -3.51
N SER A 86 -15.32 10.76 -4.31
CA SER A 86 -15.29 10.47 -5.74
C SER A 86 -15.01 8.98 -5.99
N PHE A 87 -15.52 8.44 -7.11
CA PHE A 87 -15.26 7.07 -7.54
C PHE A 87 -13.75 6.77 -7.59
N LYS A 88 -12.95 7.70 -8.12
CA LYS A 88 -11.48 7.60 -8.17
C LYS A 88 -10.88 7.52 -6.77
N ALA A 89 -11.30 8.39 -5.85
CA ALA A 89 -10.82 8.42 -4.47
C ALA A 89 -11.20 7.16 -3.68
N THR A 90 -12.29 6.50 -4.03
CA THR A 90 -12.76 5.29 -3.34
C THR A 90 -12.05 4.03 -3.82
N ASN A 91 -11.84 3.89 -5.14
CA ASN A 91 -11.40 2.64 -5.76
C ASN A 91 -9.91 2.64 -6.16
N PHE A 92 -9.34 3.80 -6.48
CA PHE A 92 -7.96 3.94 -7.00
C PHE A 92 -7.12 4.86 -6.10
N ARG A 93 -7.18 4.63 -4.78
CA ARG A 93 -6.41 5.44 -3.82
C ARG A 93 -4.92 5.15 -3.92
N SER A 94 -4.20 6.14 -4.39
CA SER A 94 -2.76 6.18 -4.22
C SER A 94 -2.38 6.67 -2.80
N SER A 95 -1.13 6.48 -2.42
CA SER A 95 -0.61 6.98 -1.15
C SER A 95 -0.60 8.51 -1.08
N LEU A 96 -0.35 9.18 -2.21
CA LEU A 96 -0.35 10.63 -2.29
C LEU A 96 -1.77 11.20 -2.28
N GLN A 97 -2.73 10.55 -2.92
CA GLN A 97 -4.15 10.91 -2.77
C GLN A 97 -4.60 10.81 -1.32
N SER A 98 -4.16 9.77 -0.61
CA SER A 98 -4.40 9.65 0.83
C SER A 98 -3.81 10.83 1.59
N PHE A 99 -2.64 11.29 1.19
CA PHE A 99 -2.02 12.50 1.71
C PHE A 99 -2.83 13.76 1.37
N TYR A 100 -3.32 13.96 0.17
CA TYR A 100 -4.12 15.14 -0.21
C TYR A 100 -5.51 15.17 0.44
N ILE A 101 -6.15 14.03 0.64
CA ILE A 101 -7.49 13.95 1.20
C ILE A 101 -7.51 14.32 2.70
N GLY A 102 -6.43 14.09 3.44
CA GLY A 102 -6.25 14.51 4.84
C GLY A 102 -7.17 13.91 5.88
N THR A 103 -8.22 13.23 5.46
CA THR A 103 -9.16 12.58 6.33
C THR A 103 -8.73 11.15 6.51
N GLY A 104 -8.23 10.79 7.67
CA GLY A 104 -7.84 9.45 7.65
C GLY A 104 -7.61 8.72 8.91
N ALA A 105 -8.16 7.54 8.90
CA ALA A 105 -7.82 6.47 9.80
C ALA A 105 -6.35 6.04 9.61
N CYS A 106 -5.87 5.19 10.50
CA CYS A 106 -4.52 4.62 10.54
C CYS A 106 -3.94 4.20 9.18
N GLY A 107 -4.78 3.68 8.26
CA GLY A 107 -4.33 3.22 6.94
C GLY A 107 -3.72 4.31 6.06
N TYR A 108 -4.18 5.56 6.16
CA TYR A 108 -3.65 6.66 5.35
C TYR A 108 -2.25 7.06 5.82
N TYR A 109 -2.08 7.24 7.13
CA TYR A 109 -0.79 7.52 7.74
C TYR A 109 0.22 6.42 7.42
N THR A 110 -0.21 5.17 7.55
CA THR A 110 0.64 4.00 7.31
C THR A 110 1.07 3.87 5.86
N LEU A 111 0.16 4.06 4.88
CA LEU A 111 0.49 3.92 3.46
C LEU A 111 1.38 5.06 2.97
N PHE A 112 1.15 6.29 3.43
CA PHE A 112 2.03 7.41 3.13
C PHE A 112 3.43 7.18 3.70
N ALA A 113 3.54 6.85 4.99
CA ALA A 113 4.82 6.55 5.63
C ALA A 113 5.54 5.37 4.94
N ALA A 114 4.81 4.31 4.56
CA ALA A 114 5.39 3.17 3.84
C ALA A 114 6.05 3.60 2.52
N ARG A 115 5.42 4.50 1.75
CA ARG A 115 6.02 5.02 0.50
C ARG A 115 7.24 5.88 0.78
N VAL A 116 7.18 6.73 1.80
CA VAL A 116 8.34 7.55 2.22
C VAL A 116 9.50 6.63 2.64
N PHE A 117 9.25 5.61 3.46
CA PHE A 117 10.28 4.64 3.85
C PHE A 117 10.88 3.89 2.67
N GLN A 118 10.08 3.54 1.64
CA GLN A 118 10.63 2.99 0.40
C GLN A 118 11.59 3.97 -0.31
N LYS A 119 11.26 5.27 -0.34
CA LYS A 119 12.13 6.30 -0.93
C LYS A 119 13.39 6.54 -0.13
N LEU A 120 13.31 6.39 1.20
CA LEU A 120 14.47 6.39 2.09
C LEU A 120 15.31 5.09 1.98
N GLY A 121 14.92 4.12 1.12
CA GLY A 121 15.64 2.87 0.89
C GLY A 121 15.44 1.81 1.97
N TYR A 122 14.40 1.93 2.81
CA TYR A 122 13.99 0.88 3.74
C TYR A 122 13.01 -0.11 3.10
N SER A 123 12.87 -1.28 3.72
CA SER A 123 11.87 -2.29 3.35
C SER A 123 10.68 -2.22 4.32
N PRO A 124 9.59 -1.52 4.00
CA PRO A 124 8.41 -1.47 4.86
C PRO A 124 7.45 -2.62 4.58
N ARG A 125 6.66 -3.02 5.60
CA ARG A 125 5.51 -3.93 5.50
C ARG A 125 4.33 -3.37 6.25
N VAL A 126 3.18 -3.31 5.60
CA VAL A 126 1.92 -2.93 6.28
C VAL A 126 1.53 -4.03 7.26
N VAL A 127 1.17 -3.66 8.49
CA VAL A 127 0.69 -4.56 9.53
C VAL A 127 -0.80 -4.35 9.74
N GLN A 128 -1.58 -5.40 9.54
CA GLN A 128 -3.02 -5.45 9.75
C GLN A 128 -3.29 -6.10 11.10
N GLN A 129 -3.61 -5.32 12.10
CA GLN A 129 -3.91 -5.81 13.43
C GLN A 129 -5.35 -6.34 13.52
N ARG A 130 -5.56 -7.42 14.24
CA ARG A 130 -6.88 -7.90 14.62
C ARG A 130 -7.30 -7.24 15.93
N VAL A 131 -8.44 -6.55 15.93
CA VAL A 131 -9.03 -5.90 17.10
C VAL A 131 -10.52 -6.23 17.13
N GLU A 132 -11.03 -6.65 18.26
CA GLU A 132 -12.44 -7.04 18.43
C GLU A 132 -12.91 -8.01 17.33
N ASN A 133 -12.09 -9.02 17.06
CA ASN A 133 -12.30 -10.02 16.02
C ASN A 133 -12.34 -9.51 14.56
N ARG A 134 -12.03 -8.24 14.30
CA ARG A 134 -11.96 -7.66 12.94
C ARG A 134 -10.52 -7.43 12.51
N TRP A 135 -10.16 -7.93 11.32
CA TRP A 135 -8.86 -7.70 10.71
C TRP A 135 -8.76 -6.30 10.11
N GLY A 136 -7.61 -5.67 10.31
CA GLY A 136 -7.36 -4.33 9.81
C GLY A 136 -8.14 -3.24 10.52
N ALA A 137 -8.63 -3.51 11.72
CA ALA A 137 -9.26 -2.51 12.58
C ALA A 137 -8.24 -1.46 13.08
N HIS A 138 -6.97 -1.84 13.14
CA HIS A 138 -5.84 -0.92 13.23
C HIS A 138 -4.74 -1.33 12.25
N ILE A 139 -4.08 -0.33 11.65
CA ILE A 139 -3.05 -0.53 10.62
C ILE A 139 -1.81 0.24 11.02
N THR A 140 -0.69 -0.47 11.11
CA THR A 140 0.62 0.06 11.46
C THR A 140 1.67 -0.35 10.42
N LEU A 141 2.93 -0.02 10.65
CA LEU A 141 4.02 -0.32 9.73
C LEU A 141 5.11 -1.12 10.45
N SER A 142 5.62 -2.14 9.80
CA SER A 142 6.88 -2.77 10.16
C SER A 142 7.94 -2.33 9.17
N VAL A 143 9.10 -1.91 9.65
CA VAL A 143 10.23 -1.41 8.84
C VAL A 143 11.45 -2.24 9.13
N GLN A 144 12.18 -2.67 8.09
CA GLN A 144 13.44 -3.39 8.27
C GLN A 144 14.60 -2.40 8.37
N LEU A 145 15.32 -2.43 9.49
CA LEU A 145 16.55 -1.67 9.66
C LEU A 145 17.63 -2.17 8.68
N LYS A 146 18.36 -1.27 8.06
CA LYS A 146 19.40 -1.59 7.07
C LYS A 146 20.63 -2.19 7.74
N SER A 147 21.01 -1.65 8.92
CA SER A 147 22.22 -2.05 9.63
C SER A 147 22.13 -3.45 10.23
N SER A 148 20.98 -3.81 10.82
CA SER A 148 20.79 -5.06 11.56
C SER A 148 19.92 -6.08 10.86
N GLY A 149 19.15 -5.66 9.84
CA GLY A 149 18.10 -6.48 9.24
C GLY A 149 16.88 -6.72 10.14
N LYS A 150 16.88 -6.17 11.36
CA LYS A 150 15.78 -6.32 12.33
C LYS A 150 14.51 -5.63 11.83
N TRP A 151 13.37 -6.32 11.93
CA TRP A 151 12.06 -5.74 11.67
C TRP A 151 11.54 -5.05 12.92
N ILE A 152 11.29 -3.75 12.84
CA ILE A 152 10.78 -2.94 13.93
C ILE A 152 9.34 -2.51 13.66
N LEU A 153 8.58 -2.25 14.71
CA LEU A 153 7.19 -1.81 14.65
C LEU A 153 7.08 -0.31 14.90
N VAL A 154 6.38 0.39 14.01
CA VAL A 154 6.10 1.82 14.14
C VAL A 154 4.62 2.11 13.86
N ASP A 155 4.08 3.12 14.51
CA ASP A 155 2.69 3.56 14.34
C ASP A 155 2.65 5.03 13.86
N PRO A 156 2.54 5.27 12.54
CA PRO A 156 2.52 6.61 12.00
C PRO A 156 1.31 7.45 12.42
N LEU A 157 0.16 6.82 12.74
CA LEU A 157 -1.03 7.54 13.21
C LEU A 157 -0.78 8.22 14.56
N PHE A 158 -0.08 7.54 15.45
CA PHE A 158 0.23 8.04 16.79
C PHE A 158 1.63 8.63 16.90
N LYS A 159 2.36 8.79 15.77
CA LYS A 159 3.78 9.19 15.74
C LYS A 159 4.63 8.42 16.76
N HIS A 160 4.39 7.11 16.86
CA HIS A 160 4.94 6.29 17.92
C HIS A 160 5.84 5.18 17.36
N CYS A 161 7.03 5.08 17.95
CA CYS A 161 7.97 3.99 17.75
C CYS A 161 8.09 3.21 19.05
N PHE A 162 7.87 1.91 19.01
CA PHE A 162 7.96 1.07 20.19
C PHE A 162 9.43 0.83 20.52
N ARG A 163 9.85 1.24 21.72
CA ARG A 163 11.21 1.03 22.22
C ARG A 163 11.21 0.11 23.44
N ASP A 164 12.21 -0.74 23.57
CA ASP A 164 12.41 -1.61 24.73
C ASP A 164 13.03 -0.84 25.92
N SER A 165 13.29 -1.53 27.02
CA SER A 165 13.87 -0.94 28.25
C SER A 165 15.32 -0.46 28.05
N LEU A 166 15.99 -0.90 26.99
CA LEU A 166 17.33 -0.43 26.59
C LEU A 166 17.28 0.69 25.56
N ASN A 167 16.08 1.22 25.29
CA ASN A 167 15.83 2.27 24.32
C ASN A 167 16.06 1.87 22.84
N HIS A 168 16.10 0.57 22.51
CA HIS A 168 16.16 0.08 21.13
C HIS A 168 14.76 -0.12 20.53
N LEU A 169 14.63 0.12 19.22
CA LEU A 169 13.38 -0.12 18.50
C LEU A 169 12.99 -1.60 18.51
N SER A 170 11.73 -1.87 18.78
CA SER A 170 11.18 -3.19 19.07
C SER A 170 10.44 -3.78 17.89
N SER A 171 10.50 -5.11 17.75
CA SER A 171 9.71 -5.84 16.78
C SER A 171 8.25 -5.99 17.24
N ILE A 172 7.36 -6.32 16.31
CA ILE A 172 5.96 -6.63 16.63
C ILE A 172 5.84 -7.83 17.59
N HIS A 173 6.76 -8.77 17.51
CA HIS A 173 6.79 -9.93 18.42
C HIS A 173 7.12 -9.50 19.84
N ASP A 174 8.15 -8.66 20.02
CA ASP A 174 8.54 -8.11 21.31
C ASP A 174 7.41 -7.30 21.93
N VAL A 175 6.81 -6.40 21.13
CA VAL A 175 5.68 -5.57 21.57
C VAL A 175 4.51 -6.42 22.03
N ARG A 176 4.14 -7.46 21.29
CA ARG A 176 3.07 -8.38 21.66
C ARG A 176 3.38 -9.13 22.95
N THR A 177 4.59 -9.69 23.05
CA THR A 177 4.99 -10.53 24.18
C THR A 177 5.04 -9.73 25.49
N HIS A 178 5.58 -8.52 25.43
CA HIS A 178 5.78 -7.67 26.60
C HIS A 178 4.73 -6.55 26.74
N TRP A 179 3.59 -6.66 26.06
CA TRP A 179 2.57 -5.61 26.08
C TRP A 179 2.13 -5.25 27.50
N ASN A 180 1.64 -6.22 28.26
CA ASN A 180 1.11 -5.97 29.61
C ASN A 180 2.18 -5.61 30.64
N SER A 181 3.39 -6.16 30.51
CA SER A 181 4.49 -5.91 31.45
C SER A 181 5.17 -4.57 31.22
N TYR A 182 5.28 -4.13 29.97
CA TYR A 182 6.08 -2.96 29.61
C TYR A 182 5.35 -1.97 28.68
N TYR A 183 4.99 -2.35 27.45
CA TYR A 183 4.57 -1.38 26.42
C TYR A 183 3.27 -0.65 26.75
N SER A 184 2.31 -1.29 27.41
CA SER A 184 1.04 -0.64 27.80
C SER A 184 1.23 0.61 28.68
N LYS A 185 2.37 0.72 29.36
CA LYS A 185 2.72 1.86 30.23
C LYS A 185 3.47 2.97 29.50
N HIS A 186 3.98 2.69 28.28
CA HIS A 186 4.86 3.59 27.52
C HIS A 186 4.24 4.05 26.20
N ILE A 187 2.93 3.79 26.00
CA ILE A 187 2.19 4.26 24.83
C ILE A 187 1.68 5.70 25.01
N PRO A 188 1.43 6.44 23.93
CA PRO A 188 0.80 7.75 24.01
C PRO A 188 -0.57 7.70 24.72
N LYS A 189 -0.92 8.76 25.45
CA LYS A 189 -2.20 8.83 26.22
C LYS A 189 -3.46 8.60 25.37
N ASN A 190 -3.41 8.98 24.11
CA ASN A 190 -4.51 8.80 23.14
C ASN A 190 -4.46 7.45 22.40
N TYR A 191 -3.51 6.58 22.71
CA TYR A 191 -3.41 5.25 22.13
C TYR A 191 -4.51 4.33 22.69
N LYS A 192 -5.23 3.63 21.81
CA LYS A 192 -6.31 2.76 22.26
C LYS A 192 -5.78 1.47 22.87
N PRO A 193 -6.17 1.10 24.12
CA PRO A 193 -5.70 -0.13 24.77
C PRO A 193 -5.97 -1.42 23.95
N ALA A 194 -7.02 -1.41 23.11
CA ALA A 194 -7.35 -2.52 22.22
C ALA A 194 -6.30 -2.77 21.13
N TYR A 195 -5.37 -1.83 20.89
CA TYR A 195 -4.31 -1.96 19.87
C TYR A 195 -3.07 -2.67 20.45
N ASN A 196 -3.29 -3.79 21.12
CA ASN A 196 -2.29 -4.53 21.89
C ASN A 196 -1.65 -5.72 21.17
N TYR A 197 -1.99 -5.97 19.92
CA TYR A 197 -1.50 -7.08 19.08
C TYR A 197 -1.80 -8.50 19.63
N GLN A 198 -2.49 -8.64 20.74
CA GLN A 198 -2.75 -9.94 21.39
C GLN A 198 -3.67 -10.84 20.56
N GLN A 199 -4.66 -10.26 19.85
CA GLN A 199 -5.57 -11.00 18.99
C GLN A 199 -4.93 -11.43 17.64
N GLY A 200 -3.67 -11.04 17.40
CA GLY A 200 -2.92 -11.39 16.22
C GLY A 200 -2.77 -10.26 15.21
N TRP A 201 -1.89 -10.50 14.27
CA TRP A 201 -1.55 -9.57 13.18
C TRP A 201 -1.17 -10.35 11.91
N ARG A 202 -1.28 -9.70 10.77
CA ARG A 202 -0.85 -10.20 9.46
C ARG A 202 -0.54 -9.02 8.54
N HIS A 203 0.20 -9.25 7.45
CA HIS A 203 0.59 -8.18 6.53
C HIS A 203 -0.44 -7.90 5.43
N THR A 204 -1.38 -8.79 5.20
CA THR A 204 -2.46 -8.63 4.20
C THR A 204 -3.83 -8.90 4.82
N ASN A 205 -4.78 -8.00 4.59
CA ASN A 205 -6.17 -8.22 5.00
C ASN A 205 -6.94 -8.97 3.90
N TRP A 206 -6.81 -10.29 3.93
CA TRP A 206 -7.45 -11.19 2.97
C TRP A 206 -8.99 -11.15 3.00
N ASP A 207 -9.58 -10.77 4.14
CA ASP A 207 -11.04 -10.76 4.28
C ASP A 207 -11.68 -9.55 3.60
N LYS A 208 -10.93 -8.44 3.50
CA LYS A 208 -11.43 -7.19 2.91
C LYS A 208 -11.58 -7.25 1.38
N MET A 209 -10.87 -8.14 0.73
CA MET A 209 -10.82 -8.23 -0.74
C MET A 209 -11.86 -9.22 -1.33
N GLY A 210 -12.81 -9.72 -0.53
CA GLY A 210 -13.90 -10.56 -0.97
C GLY A 210 -13.59 -12.07 -1.08
N VAL A 211 -14.45 -12.80 -1.82
CA VAL A 211 -14.39 -14.27 -1.88
C VAL A 211 -13.10 -14.75 -2.56
N VAL A 212 -12.67 -14.09 -3.63
CA VAL A 212 -11.48 -14.49 -4.41
C VAL A 212 -10.22 -14.45 -3.55
N SER A 213 -10.02 -13.39 -2.77
CA SER A 213 -8.84 -13.28 -1.90
C SER A 213 -8.85 -14.26 -0.74
N ARG A 214 -10.03 -14.58 -0.20
CA ARG A 214 -10.18 -15.64 0.81
C ARG A 214 -9.84 -17.02 0.25
N ALA A 215 -10.23 -17.31 -0.99
CA ALA A 215 -9.84 -18.53 -1.69
C ALA A 215 -8.32 -18.57 -1.94
N ALA A 216 -7.74 -17.47 -2.45
CA ALA A 216 -6.31 -17.35 -2.63
C ALA A 216 -5.52 -17.54 -1.30
N TYR A 217 -6.03 -16.98 -0.19
CA TYR A 217 -5.43 -17.19 1.12
C TYR A 217 -5.40 -18.68 1.51
N LYS A 218 -6.52 -19.41 1.31
CA LYS A 218 -6.57 -20.85 1.61
C LYS A 218 -5.58 -21.65 0.77
N ILE A 219 -5.47 -21.34 -0.52
CA ILE A 219 -4.50 -21.96 -1.43
C ILE A 219 -3.08 -21.69 -0.95
N LEU A 220 -2.74 -20.43 -0.63
CA LEU A 220 -1.42 -20.05 -0.16
C LEU A 220 -1.09 -20.71 1.19
N VAL A 221 -2.06 -20.77 2.13
CA VAL A 221 -1.84 -21.49 3.40
C VAL A 221 -1.55 -22.97 3.16
N PHE A 222 -2.24 -23.58 2.21
CA PHE A 222 -2.00 -24.99 1.85
C PHE A 222 -0.62 -25.20 1.19
N THR A 223 -0.19 -24.27 0.32
CA THR A 223 1.03 -24.44 -0.49
C THR A 223 2.32 -23.99 0.24
N ILE A 224 2.29 -22.88 0.96
CA ILE A 224 3.49 -22.29 1.59
C ILE A 224 3.39 -22.20 3.12
N GLY A 225 2.28 -22.60 3.69
CA GLY A 225 2.01 -22.58 5.13
C GLY A 225 1.50 -21.23 5.64
N LYS A 226 0.78 -21.28 6.78
CA LYS A 226 0.10 -20.12 7.37
C LYS A 226 1.07 -18.99 7.71
N HIS A 227 2.20 -19.29 8.35
CA HIS A 227 3.18 -18.28 8.78
C HIS A 227 3.72 -17.46 7.60
N LYS A 228 4.12 -18.14 6.51
CA LYS A 228 4.62 -17.46 5.29
C LYS A 228 3.50 -16.67 4.62
N THR A 229 2.27 -17.19 4.57
CA THR A 229 1.11 -16.51 4.00
C THR A 229 0.75 -15.22 4.78
N ASP A 230 0.76 -15.27 6.11
CA ASP A 230 0.49 -14.10 6.96
C ASP A 230 1.61 -13.04 6.85
N ALA A 231 2.83 -13.45 6.51
CA ALA A 231 3.98 -12.57 6.27
C ALA A 231 3.97 -11.89 4.89
N LEU A 232 3.10 -12.31 3.95
CA LEU A 232 2.97 -11.67 2.64
C LEU A 232 2.32 -10.29 2.76
N SER A 233 3.02 -9.26 2.30
CA SER A 233 2.53 -7.88 2.29
C SER A 233 2.13 -7.48 0.86
N ILE A 234 1.02 -8.05 0.35
CA ILE A 234 0.52 -7.77 -1.02
C ILE A 234 0.27 -6.29 -1.22
N ARG A 235 -0.18 -5.58 -0.16
CA ARG A 235 -0.41 -4.14 -0.24
C ARG A 235 0.83 -3.37 -0.66
N MET A 236 2.02 -3.85 -0.32
CA MET A 236 3.28 -3.22 -0.73
C MET A 236 3.58 -3.39 -2.22
N TRP A 237 3.11 -4.47 -2.86
CA TRP A 237 3.29 -4.69 -4.29
C TRP A 237 2.37 -3.80 -5.14
N ILE A 238 1.18 -3.49 -4.61
CA ILE A 238 0.18 -2.65 -5.28
C ILE A 238 0.08 -1.24 -4.69
N ILE A 239 1.06 -0.83 -3.88
CA ILE A 239 1.01 0.46 -3.17
C ILE A 239 1.10 1.65 -4.14
N ASP A 240 1.80 1.47 -5.26
CA ASP A 240 1.80 2.39 -6.39
C ASP A 240 0.64 2.02 -7.32
N ALA A 241 -0.55 2.50 -6.97
CA ALA A 241 -1.78 2.15 -7.67
C ALA A 241 -1.75 2.57 -9.16
N TYR A 242 -1.13 3.69 -9.47
CA TYR A 242 -1.04 4.18 -10.85
C TYR A 242 -0.08 3.36 -11.71
N ARG A 243 1.04 2.91 -11.12
CA ARG A 243 1.94 1.99 -11.81
C ARG A 243 1.26 0.65 -12.12
N VAL A 244 0.52 0.10 -11.16
CA VAL A 244 -0.26 -1.13 -11.37
C VAL A 244 -1.32 -0.94 -12.44
N GLN A 245 -2.05 0.18 -12.41
CA GLN A 245 -3.02 0.54 -13.44
C GLN A 245 -2.38 0.59 -14.83
N SER A 246 -1.20 1.21 -14.95
CA SER A 246 -0.48 1.30 -16.23
C SER A 246 -0.07 -0.06 -16.74
N ILE A 247 0.49 -0.92 -15.88
CA ILE A 247 0.89 -2.28 -16.26
C ILE A 247 -0.31 -3.06 -16.78
N LEU A 248 -1.44 -3.04 -16.07
CA LEU A 248 -2.66 -3.73 -16.50
C LEU A 248 -3.22 -3.18 -17.81
N ALA A 249 -3.21 -1.85 -17.99
CA ALA A 249 -3.68 -1.21 -19.19
C ALA A 249 -2.80 -1.57 -20.40
N PHE A 250 -1.47 -1.61 -20.27
CA PHE A 250 -0.58 -2.02 -21.35
C PHE A 250 -0.65 -3.51 -21.65
N LEU A 251 -0.84 -4.37 -20.67
CA LEU A 251 -1.12 -5.80 -20.90
C LEU A 251 -2.39 -5.98 -21.72
N PHE A 252 -3.46 -5.24 -21.37
CA PHE A 252 -4.72 -5.27 -22.12
C PHE A 252 -4.54 -4.71 -23.56
N SER A 253 -3.76 -3.63 -23.72
CA SER A 253 -3.39 -3.11 -25.05
C SER A 253 -2.67 -4.17 -25.90
N GLY A 254 -1.75 -4.93 -25.30
CA GLY A 254 -1.08 -6.04 -25.96
C GLY A 254 -2.03 -7.13 -26.45
N ILE A 255 -3.05 -7.46 -25.64
CA ILE A 255 -4.11 -8.40 -26.03
C ILE A 255 -4.91 -7.84 -27.23
N CYS A 256 -5.29 -6.55 -27.20
CA CYS A 256 -6.00 -5.92 -28.31
C CYS A 256 -5.17 -5.97 -29.61
N ILE A 257 -3.87 -5.69 -29.55
CA ILE A 257 -2.98 -5.77 -30.73
C ILE A 257 -2.96 -7.21 -31.25
N ALA A 258 -2.82 -8.22 -30.41
CA ALA A 258 -2.83 -9.62 -30.85
C ALA A 258 -4.14 -9.99 -31.53
N LEU A 259 -5.29 -9.56 -31.02
CA LEU A 259 -6.61 -9.81 -31.60
C LEU A 259 -6.78 -9.08 -32.96
N ILE A 260 -6.27 -7.85 -33.08
CA ILE A 260 -6.25 -7.10 -34.35
C ILE A 260 -5.43 -7.85 -35.40
N VAL A 261 -4.23 -8.31 -35.07
CA VAL A 261 -3.35 -9.05 -35.99
C VAL A 261 -3.99 -10.35 -36.46
N ILE A 262 -4.62 -11.10 -35.53
CA ILE A 262 -5.36 -12.34 -35.86
C ILE A 262 -6.53 -12.03 -36.79
N GLY A 263 -7.31 -10.99 -36.47
CA GLY A 263 -8.46 -10.58 -37.29
C GLY A 263 -8.08 -10.09 -38.68
N LEU A 264 -6.92 -9.43 -38.84
CA LEU A 264 -6.40 -9.02 -40.13
C LEU A 264 -5.93 -10.22 -40.96
N LYS A 265 -5.20 -11.17 -40.35
CA LYS A 265 -4.75 -12.38 -41.05
C LYS A 265 -5.92 -13.24 -41.56
N SER A 266 -7.00 -13.35 -40.80
CA SER A 266 -8.19 -14.12 -41.21
C SER A 266 -8.99 -13.49 -42.37
N LYS A 267 -8.69 -12.22 -42.75
CA LYS A 267 -9.29 -11.57 -43.91
C LYS A 267 -8.47 -11.75 -45.20
N ILE A 268 -7.21 -12.15 -45.06
CA ILE A 268 -6.26 -12.31 -46.19
C ILE A 268 -6.21 -13.77 -46.65
N SER A 269 -6.55 -14.71 -45.77
CA SER A 269 -6.72 -16.13 -46.10
C SER A 269 -8.17 -16.48 -46.47
#